data_1057c1944dc72839cafd44f064b4b262
#
_entry.id   1057c1944dc72839cafd44f064b4b262
#
_cell.length_a   1.000
_cell.length_b   1.000
_cell.length_c   1.000
_cell.angle_alpha   90.00
_cell.angle_beta   90.00
_cell.angle_gamma   90.00
#
_symmetry.space_group_name_H-M   'P 1'
#
loop_
_entity.id
_entity.type
_entity.pdbx_description
1 polymer ?
#
loop_
_entity_poly.entity_id
_entity_poly.type
_entity_poly.pdbx_seq_one_letter_code
_entity_poly.pdbx_strand_id
1 'polypeptide(L)' 'KSSTDLFVLHEGTVVTITNRLDDWCEVVIADGKKGWLECRKIETI' A
#
# COMPACT_ATOMS: atom_id res chain seq x y z
N LYS A 1 -0.72 17.25 11.77
CA LYS A 1 -0.72 16.95 10.85
C LYS A 1 -0.61 15.65 10.48
N SER A 2 -1.24 15.02 10.27
CA SER A 2 -1.02 13.75 9.89
C SER A 2 -1.23 13.67 8.46
N SER A 3 -0.41 13.02 7.83
CA SER A 3 -0.62 12.83 6.44
C SER A 3 -0.95 11.40 6.24
N THR A 4 -1.96 11.17 5.49
CA THR A 4 -2.32 9.82 5.12
C THR A 4 -1.77 9.60 3.72
N ASP A 5 -0.82 8.73 3.61
CA ASP A 5 -0.23 8.45 2.33
C ASP A 5 -1.07 7.38 1.63
N LEU A 6 -1.64 7.77 0.53
CA LEU A 6 -2.41 6.83 -0.28
C LEU A 6 -1.56 6.34 -1.42
N PHE A 7 -1.67 5.08 -1.70
CA PHE A 7 -0.91 4.44 -2.76
C PHE A 7 -1.87 3.68 -3.66
N VAL A 8 -1.47 3.48 -4.89
CA VAL A 8 -2.32 2.76 -5.82
C VAL A 8 -1.56 1.58 -6.39
N LEU A 9 -2.22 0.46 -6.50
CA LEU A 9 -1.64 -0.71 -7.14
C LEU A 9 -1.74 -0.56 -8.64
N HIS A 10 -0.95 -1.36 -9.32
CA HIS A 10 -0.88 -1.32 -10.77
C HIS A 10 -2.26 -1.46 -11.40
N GLU A 11 -3.14 -2.18 -10.77
CA GLU A 11 -4.47 -2.40 -11.29
C GLU A 11 -5.46 -1.32 -10.87
N GLY A 12 -5.00 -0.30 -10.18
CA GLY A 12 -5.86 0.82 -9.84
C GLY A 12 -6.48 0.78 -8.47
N THR A 13 -6.15 -0.23 -7.68
CA THR A 13 -6.72 -0.35 -6.34
C THR A 13 -5.97 0.55 -5.37
N VAL A 14 -6.69 1.37 -4.64
CA VAL A 14 -6.09 2.25 -3.64
C VAL A 14 -5.83 1.46 -2.37
N VAL A 15 -4.64 1.61 -1.83
CA VAL A 15 -4.24 0.90 -0.62
C VAL A 15 -3.52 1.84 0.32
N THR A 16 -3.42 1.43 1.58
CA THR A 16 -2.66 2.15 2.59
C THR A 16 -1.53 1.25 3.04
N ILE A 17 -0.32 1.78 3.06
CA ILE A 17 0.82 1.00 3.54
C ILE A 17 0.88 1.12 5.05
N THR A 18 0.85 -0.01 5.74
CA THR A 18 0.87 -0.04 7.18
C THR A 18 2.20 -0.56 7.73
N ASN A 19 2.98 -1.22 6.90
CA ASN A 19 4.25 -1.74 7.35
C ASN A 19 5.17 -1.91 6.14
N ARG A 20 6.43 -2.05 6.41
CA ARG A 20 7.39 -2.20 5.32
C ARG A 20 8.57 -3.02 5.81
N LEU A 21 9.02 -3.95 4.99
CA LEU A 21 10.14 -4.79 5.32
C LEU A 21 10.96 -5.00 4.06
N ASP A 22 12.15 -4.39 4.01
CA ASP A 22 13.02 -4.48 2.85
C ASP A 22 12.26 -4.04 1.59
N ASP A 23 12.07 -4.93 0.64
CA ASP A 23 11.37 -4.62 -0.61
C ASP A 23 9.90 -4.96 -0.55
N TRP A 24 9.40 -5.32 0.63
CA TRP A 24 8.01 -5.73 0.78
C TRP A 24 7.23 -4.70 1.57
N CYS A 25 6.02 -4.46 1.15
CA CYS A 25 5.13 -3.52 1.82
C CYS A 25 3.86 -4.24 2.23
N GLU A 26 3.45 -4.03 3.47
CA GLU A 26 2.18 -4.53 3.92
C GLU A 26 1.13 -3.47 3.64
N VAL A 27 0.11 -3.83 2.90
CA VAL A 27 -0.90 -2.87 2.49
C VAL A 27 -2.27 -3.33 2.98
N VAL A 28 -3.13 -2.36 3.18
CA VAL A 28 -4.51 -2.61 3.60
C VAL A 28 -5.41 -1.99 2.55
N ILE A 29 -6.37 -2.76 2.07
CA ILE A 29 -7.34 -2.24 1.12
C ILE A 29 -8.60 -1.79 1.86
N ALA A 30 -9.51 -1.18 1.12
CA ALA A 30 -10.70 -0.58 1.72
C ALA A 30 -11.55 -1.60 2.48
N ASP A 31 -11.49 -2.85 2.08
CA ASP A 31 -12.23 -3.91 2.76
C ASP A 31 -11.65 -4.24 4.13
N GLY A 32 -10.47 -3.73 4.43
CA GLY A 32 -9.80 -4.07 5.67
C GLY A 32 -8.89 -5.27 5.54
N LYS A 33 -8.74 -5.80 4.35
CA LYS A 33 -7.85 -6.93 4.14
C LYS A 33 -6.43 -6.47 4.02
N LYS A 34 -5.51 -7.25 4.57
CA LYS A 34 -4.10 -6.95 4.53
C LYS A 34 -3.37 -7.95 3.66
N GLY A 35 -2.28 -7.49 3.11
CA GLY A 35 -1.44 -8.38 2.34
C GLY A 35 -0.08 -7.79 2.15
N TRP A 36 0.90 -8.62 1.81
CA TRP A 36 2.25 -8.17 1.53
C TRP A 36 2.50 -8.28 0.04
N LEU A 37 3.13 -7.26 -0.51
CA LEU A 37 3.52 -7.31 -1.90
C LEU A 37 4.78 -6.49 -2.09
N GLU A 38 5.38 -6.64 -3.24
CA GLU A 38 6.61 -5.92 -3.53
C GLU A 38 6.33 -4.43 -3.63
N CYS A 39 7.15 -3.64 -2.95
CA CYS A 39 6.94 -2.19 -2.94
C CYS A 39 6.99 -1.60 -4.33
N ARG A 40 7.76 -2.19 -5.23
CA ARG A 40 7.89 -1.66 -6.59
C ARG A 40 6.58 -1.73 -7.37
N LYS A 41 5.63 -2.52 -6.91
CA LYS A 41 4.34 -2.64 -7.58
C LYS A 41 3.34 -1.62 -7.10
N ILE A 42 3.73 -0.78 -6.18
CA ILE A 42 2.87 0.22 -5.61
C ILE A 42 3.33 1.58 -6.11
N GLU A 43 2.38 2.40 -6.52
CA GLU A 43 2.69 3.73 -7.02
C GLU A 43 2.10 4.76 -6.08
N THR A 44 2.83 5.85 -5.87
CA THR A 44 2.36 6.94 -5.04
C THR A 44 1.43 7.82 -5.85
N ILE A 45 0.32 8.13 -5.27
CA ILE A 45 -0.64 9.02 -5.91
C ILE A 45 -0.19 10.46 -5.78
#